data_4c2169e0f59d2229f81b7c59cc8a7294
#
_entry.id   4c2169e0f59d2229f81b7c59cc8a7294
#
_cell.length_a   1.000
_cell.length_b   1.000
_cell.length_c   1.000
_cell.angle_alpha   90.00
_cell.angle_beta   90.00
_cell.angle_gamma   90.00
#
_symmetry.space_group_name_H-M   'P 1'
#
loop_
_entity.id
_entity.type
_entity.pdbx_description
1 polymer ?
#
loop_
_entity_poly.entity_id
_entity_poly.type
_entity_poly.pdbx_seq_one_letter_code
_entity_poly.pdbx_strand_id
1 'polypeptide(L)'
;MNSQRTVMDRTAVVKVGAAASASVCALFGGVVLAQYIVAKKKRAGKKTRIIEMMPQFEKTTVHMRDPERVEQIICGLIKGGASKLQIITDFDMTLSKFAVNGKRCPTCHNIIDNCKLVTEECRQKLLQLKNKYYPIEIDPQLTMEEKYPFMVEWYFKSHTLLVEQRLEKDKLSEVVRESDAALRDGFEQFFDRLHQHNVPVFIFSAGLGDVLEEIIRQAGVYHPNVKVVSNFMDFDENGVLKGFKGELIHVYNKHDGALRNTEYFKQLKEYCNISPDGRLAGRPQHGGRRAQRGEHPQDWLPQRQGGGATGQISGLL
;
A
#
# COMPACT_ATOMS: atom_id res chain seq x y z
N MET A 1 -18.57 42.84 -47.48
CA MET A 1 -17.91 41.52 -47.19
C MET A 1 -18.17 41.19 -45.74
N ASN A 2 -19.14 40.27 -45.52
CA ASN A 2 -19.60 39.85 -44.21
C ASN A 2 -18.70 38.71 -43.69
N SER A 3 -18.02 38.93 -42.56
CA SER A 3 -17.34 37.88 -41.82
C SER A 3 -18.27 37.40 -40.68
N GLN A 4 -18.92 36.28 -40.87
CA GLN A 4 -19.65 35.60 -39.79
C GLN A 4 -18.65 34.84 -38.92
N ARG A 5 -18.47 35.30 -37.68
CA ARG A 5 -17.81 34.52 -36.64
C ARG A 5 -18.82 33.52 -36.07
N THR A 6 -18.58 32.26 -36.32
CA THR A 6 -19.31 31.16 -35.70
C THR A 6 -18.96 31.08 -34.22
N VAL A 7 -19.91 31.43 -33.36
CA VAL A 7 -19.81 31.23 -31.92
C VAL A 7 -20.03 29.74 -31.64
N MET A 8 -18.96 29.04 -31.28
CA MET A 8 -19.11 27.66 -30.83
C MET A 8 -19.83 27.64 -29.47
N ASP A 9 -20.95 26.96 -29.45
CA ASP A 9 -21.80 26.80 -28.26
C ASP A 9 -21.06 26.08 -27.14
N ARG A 10 -20.78 26.80 -26.04
CA ARG A 10 -20.12 26.28 -24.84
C ARG A 10 -20.91 25.16 -24.17
N THR A 11 -22.18 25.02 -24.41
CA THR A 11 -23.04 23.95 -23.92
C THR A 11 -22.75 22.59 -24.54
N ALA A 12 -22.28 22.56 -25.79
CA ALA A 12 -21.91 21.31 -26.47
C ALA A 12 -20.60 20.73 -25.91
N VAL A 13 -19.65 21.59 -25.55
CA VAL A 13 -18.36 21.18 -24.96
C VAL A 13 -18.54 20.60 -23.56
N VAL A 14 -19.44 21.15 -22.74
CA VAL A 14 -19.77 20.62 -21.41
C VAL A 14 -20.46 19.26 -21.48
N LYS A 15 -21.34 19.05 -22.48
CA LYS A 15 -22.01 17.74 -22.67
C LYS A 15 -21.04 16.66 -23.15
N VAL A 16 -20.03 16.99 -23.94
CA VAL A 16 -19.01 16.05 -24.40
C VAL A 16 -18.05 15.73 -23.24
N GLY A 17 -17.70 16.72 -22.41
CA GLY A 17 -16.89 16.50 -21.22
C GLY A 17 -17.57 15.64 -20.14
N ALA A 18 -18.89 15.85 -19.92
CA ALA A 18 -19.67 15.02 -18.99
C ALA A 18 -19.86 13.57 -19.48
N ALA A 19 -19.99 13.37 -20.80
CA ALA A 19 -20.04 12.03 -21.38
C ALA A 19 -18.68 11.30 -21.31
N ALA A 20 -17.57 12.02 -21.44
CA ALA A 20 -16.23 11.44 -21.29
C ALA A 20 -15.90 11.07 -19.84
N SER A 21 -16.34 11.85 -18.84
CA SER A 21 -16.12 11.53 -17.42
C SER A 21 -16.99 10.37 -16.93
N ALA A 22 -18.22 10.23 -17.45
CA ALA A 22 -19.06 9.06 -17.17
C ALA A 22 -18.48 7.76 -17.76
N SER A 23 -17.73 7.86 -18.86
CA SER A 23 -17.09 6.68 -19.49
C SER A 23 -15.89 6.17 -18.72
N VAL A 24 -15.20 6.99 -17.91
CA VAL A 24 -14.03 6.58 -17.11
C VAL A 24 -14.44 5.89 -15.83
N CYS A 25 -15.56 6.25 -15.19
CA CYS A 25 -16.13 5.53 -14.04
C CYS A 25 -16.64 4.13 -14.40
N ALA A 26 -16.93 3.89 -15.69
CA ALA A 26 -17.27 2.58 -16.21
C ALA A 26 -16.09 1.59 -16.29
N LEU A 27 -14.85 2.04 -16.11
CA LEU A 27 -13.66 1.23 -16.44
C LEU A 27 -13.28 0.15 -15.43
N PHE A 28 -13.80 0.15 -14.19
CA PHE A 28 -13.52 -0.93 -13.23
C PHE A 28 -14.75 -1.70 -12.73
N GLY A 29 -15.90 -1.13 -12.66
CA GLY A 29 -17.11 -1.86 -12.27
C GLY A 29 -18.11 -2.02 -13.42
N GLY A 30 -18.39 -0.93 -14.12
CA GLY A 30 -19.43 -0.87 -15.13
C GLY A 30 -19.03 -1.41 -16.50
N VAL A 31 -17.79 -1.13 -16.98
CA VAL A 31 -17.37 -1.65 -18.30
C VAL A 31 -17.04 -3.14 -18.22
N VAL A 32 -16.38 -3.59 -17.15
CA VAL A 32 -16.13 -5.03 -16.95
C VAL A 32 -17.47 -5.77 -16.78
N LEU A 33 -18.40 -5.20 -16.01
CA LEU A 33 -19.72 -5.79 -15.82
C LEU A 33 -20.57 -5.70 -17.10
N ALA A 34 -20.58 -4.58 -17.82
CA ALA A 34 -21.30 -4.43 -19.07
C ALA A 34 -20.70 -5.28 -20.19
N GLN A 35 -19.38 -5.34 -20.32
CA GLN A 35 -18.71 -6.25 -21.25
C GLN A 35 -18.93 -7.72 -20.86
N TYR A 36 -18.92 -8.05 -19.58
CA TYR A 36 -19.29 -9.37 -19.08
C TYR A 36 -20.72 -9.75 -19.45
N ILE A 37 -21.70 -8.85 -19.25
CA ILE A 37 -23.11 -9.07 -19.59
C ILE A 37 -23.30 -9.20 -21.11
N VAL A 38 -22.63 -8.36 -21.91
CA VAL A 38 -22.71 -8.39 -23.38
C VAL A 38 -22.01 -9.63 -23.94
N ALA A 39 -20.85 -10.00 -23.43
CA ALA A 39 -20.14 -11.23 -23.80
C ALA A 39 -20.92 -12.47 -23.39
N LYS A 40 -21.58 -12.46 -22.23
CA LYS A 40 -22.46 -13.54 -21.76
C LYS A 40 -23.69 -13.72 -22.65
N LYS A 41 -24.28 -12.63 -23.17
CA LYS A 41 -25.37 -12.67 -24.14
C LYS A 41 -24.93 -13.18 -25.53
N LYS A 42 -23.69 -12.93 -25.95
CA LYS A 42 -23.14 -13.37 -27.25
C LYS A 42 -22.59 -14.80 -27.25
N ARG A 43 -22.28 -15.37 -26.08
CA ARG A 43 -21.72 -16.74 -25.96
C ARG A 43 -22.61 -17.61 -25.07
N ALA A 44 -23.83 -17.88 -25.55
CA ALA A 44 -24.71 -18.87 -24.90
C ALA A 44 -23.97 -20.23 -24.80
N GLY A 45 -23.47 -20.58 -23.61
CA GLY A 45 -22.86 -21.87 -23.31
C GLY A 45 -21.52 -21.89 -22.59
N LYS A 46 -20.68 -20.84 -22.66
CA LYS A 46 -19.39 -20.81 -21.99
C LYS A 46 -19.37 -19.77 -20.88
N LYS A 47 -19.23 -20.17 -19.61
CA LYS A 47 -18.98 -19.27 -18.48
C LYS A 47 -17.60 -18.62 -18.68
N THR A 48 -17.58 -17.41 -19.24
CA THR A 48 -16.33 -16.62 -19.33
C THR A 48 -15.98 -16.09 -17.95
N ARG A 49 -14.78 -16.38 -17.47
CA ARG A 49 -14.27 -15.92 -16.19
C ARG A 49 -13.89 -14.43 -16.29
N ILE A 50 -14.07 -13.66 -15.20
CA ILE A 50 -13.67 -12.25 -15.15
C ILE A 50 -12.16 -12.12 -15.34
N ILE A 51 -11.37 -13.00 -14.74
CA ILE A 51 -9.91 -13.01 -14.91
C ILE A 51 -9.48 -13.21 -16.39
N GLU A 52 -10.24 -13.95 -17.19
CA GLU A 52 -10.01 -14.12 -18.64
C GLU A 52 -10.39 -12.88 -19.47
N MET A 53 -11.10 -11.92 -18.86
CA MET A 53 -11.52 -10.67 -19.49
C MET A 53 -10.65 -9.47 -19.11
N MET A 54 -9.74 -9.66 -18.17
CA MET A 54 -8.85 -8.61 -17.66
C MET A 54 -7.44 -8.78 -18.25
N PRO A 55 -7.00 -7.87 -19.16
CA PRO A 55 -5.70 -7.99 -19.82
C PRO A 55 -4.51 -8.07 -18.87
N GLN A 56 -4.69 -7.58 -17.64
CA GLN A 56 -3.66 -7.64 -16.60
C GLN A 56 -3.31 -9.07 -16.22
N PHE A 57 -4.27 -10.00 -16.27
CA PHE A 57 -4.06 -11.40 -15.94
C PHE A 57 -3.54 -12.25 -17.09
N GLU A 58 -3.58 -11.72 -18.34
CA GLU A 58 -3.04 -12.41 -19.53
C GLU A 58 -1.51 -12.33 -19.64
N LYS A 59 -0.88 -11.46 -18.82
CA LYS A 59 0.57 -11.29 -18.85
C LYS A 59 1.28 -12.57 -18.39
N THR A 60 2.31 -12.99 -19.09
CA THR A 60 3.14 -14.17 -18.76
C THR A 60 3.84 -14.08 -17.41
N THR A 61 3.95 -12.86 -16.85
CA THR A 61 4.53 -12.58 -15.53
C THR A 61 3.52 -12.73 -14.39
N VAL A 62 2.23 -12.97 -14.68
CA VAL A 62 1.21 -13.17 -13.66
C VAL A 62 1.01 -14.66 -13.40
N HIS A 63 1.30 -15.07 -12.17
CA HIS A 63 1.15 -16.44 -11.72
C HIS A 63 0.12 -16.47 -10.59
N MET A 64 -0.93 -17.30 -10.73
CA MET A 64 -1.97 -17.48 -9.71
C MET A 64 -1.93 -18.92 -9.22
N ARG A 65 -1.78 -19.11 -7.90
CA ARG A 65 -1.83 -20.44 -7.27
C ARG A 65 -3.22 -21.08 -7.44
N ASP A 66 -4.27 -20.25 -7.28
CA ASP A 66 -5.68 -20.68 -7.36
C ASP A 66 -6.49 -19.63 -8.15
N PRO A 67 -6.57 -19.76 -9.49
CA PRO A 67 -7.32 -18.82 -10.33
C PRO A 67 -8.81 -18.78 -10.00
N GLU A 68 -9.39 -19.89 -9.52
CA GLU A 68 -10.83 -19.94 -9.16
C GLU A 68 -11.10 -19.11 -7.90
N ARG A 69 -10.17 -19.15 -6.94
CA ARG A 69 -10.25 -18.32 -5.74
C ARG A 69 -10.09 -16.85 -6.08
N VAL A 70 -9.16 -16.50 -6.98
CA VAL A 70 -8.97 -15.12 -7.46
C VAL A 70 -10.26 -14.62 -8.13
N GLU A 71 -10.85 -15.42 -9.02
CA GLU A 71 -12.15 -15.11 -9.65
C GLU A 71 -13.24 -14.82 -8.62
N GLN A 72 -13.37 -15.66 -7.59
CA GLN A 72 -14.36 -15.50 -6.52
C GLN A 72 -14.15 -14.20 -5.75
N ILE A 73 -12.90 -13.87 -5.43
CA ILE A 73 -12.54 -12.63 -4.72
C ILE A 73 -12.95 -11.41 -5.56
N ILE A 74 -12.55 -11.37 -6.84
CA ILE A 74 -12.87 -10.26 -7.74
C ILE A 74 -14.39 -10.12 -7.91
N CYS A 75 -15.10 -11.23 -8.12
CA CYS A 75 -16.55 -11.22 -8.18
C CYS A 75 -17.20 -10.67 -6.90
N GLY A 76 -16.63 -11.03 -5.74
CA GLY A 76 -17.07 -10.53 -4.43
C GLY A 76 -16.89 -9.01 -4.30
N LEU A 77 -15.72 -8.49 -4.68
CA LEU A 77 -15.41 -7.06 -4.67
C LEU A 77 -16.35 -6.28 -5.61
N ILE A 78 -16.54 -6.77 -6.84
CA ILE A 78 -17.44 -6.14 -7.82
C ILE A 78 -18.89 -6.11 -7.30
N LYS A 79 -19.38 -7.21 -6.70
CA LYS A 79 -20.73 -7.28 -6.13
C LYS A 79 -20.89 -6.37 -4.92
N GLY A 80 -19.85 -6.20 -4.11
CA GLY A 80 -19.84 -5.32 -2.94
C GLY A 80 -19.90 -3.84 -3.33
N GLY A 81 -19.26 -3.47 -4.44
CA GLY A 81 -19.15 -2.10 -4.90
C GLY A 81 -18.23 -1.25 -4.03
N ALA A 82 -17.99 -0.01 -4.46
CA ALA A 82 -17.07 0.91 -3.81
C ALA A 82 -17.44 1.21 -2.34
N SER A 83 -18.74 1.23 -2.01
CA SER A 83 -19.23 1.52 -0.65
C SER A 83 -18.88 0.45 0.39
N LYS A 84 -18.46 -0.75 -0.06
CA LYS A 84 -18.02 -1.85 0.81
C LYS A 84 -16.54 -2.15 0.64
N LEU A 85 -15.84 -1.39 -0.19
CA LEU A 85 -14.42 -1.55 -0.44
C LEU A 85 -13.61 -0.75 0.56
N GLN A 86 -12.54 -1.35 1.05
CA GLN A 86 -11.51 -0.72 1.85
C GLN A 86 -10.16 -1.24 1.38
N ILE A 87 -9.17 -0.36 1.37
CA ILE A 87 -7.80 -0.71 1.06
C ILE A 87 -6.97 -0.70 2.35
N ILE A 88 -6.28 -1.80 2.61
CA ILE A 88 -5.24 -1.89 3.64
C ILE A 88 -3.97 -2.31 2.93
N THR A 89 -2.93 -1.52 3.05
CA THR A 89 -1.68 -1.73 2.32
C THR A 89 -0.47 -1.39 3.17
N ASP A 90 0.64 -2.06 2.89
CA ASP A 90 1.96 -1.63 3.31
C ASP A 90 2.49 -0.53 2.39
N PHE A 91 3.62 0.11 2.75
CA PHE A 91 4.19 1.21 1.97
C PHE A 91 5.52 0.85 1.32
N ASP A 92 6.56 0.57 2.12
CA ASP A 92 7.90 0.34 1.59
C ASP A 92 7.95 -0.90 0.69
N MET A 93 8.34 -0.70 -0.59
CA MET A 93 8.39 -1.74 -1.63
C MET A 93 7.03 -2.38 -1.99
N THR A 94 5.94 -1.83 -1.46
CA THR A 94 4.56 -2.19 -1.80
C THR A 94 3.90 -1.08 -2.60
N LEU A 95 3.66 0.09 -2.03
CA LEU A 95 3.25 1.30 -2.76
C LEU A 95 4.45 2.02 -3.37
N SER A 96 5.60 1.99 -2.71
CA SER A 96 6.86 2.42 -3.31
C SER A 96 7.50 1.31 -4.16
N LYS A 97 8.34 1.71 -5.13
CA LYS A 97 9.09 0.79 -5.98
C LYS A 97 10.21 0.09 -5.22
N PHE A 98 10.47 -1.16 -5.57
CA PHE A 98 11.65 -1.90 -5.07
C PHE A 98 12.94 -1.37 -5.68
N ALA A 99 12.91 -1.09 -6.99
CA ALA A 99 14.06 -0.60 -7.73
C ALA A 99 13.62 0.21 -8.96
N VAL A 100 14.49 1.13 -9.39
CA VAL A 100 14.38 1.89 -10.63
C VAL A 100 15.70 1.74 -11.37
N ASN A 101 15.64 1.33 -12.64
CA ASN A 101 16.83 1.13 -13.51
C ASN A 101 17.92 0.25 -12.86
N GLY A 102 17.51 -0.81 -12.16
CA GLY A 102 18.43 -1.72 -11.47
C GLY A 102 18.97 -1.23 -10.13
N LYS A 103 18.76 0.05 -9.77
CA LYS A 103 19.13 0.61 -8.46
C LYS A 103 17.98 0.44 -7.49
N ARG A 104 18.26 -0.14 -6.31
CA ARG A 104 17.26 -0.32 -5.25
C ARG A 104 16.78 1.03 -4.71
N CYS A 105 15.46 1.22 -4.62
CA CYS A 105 14.88 2.39 -3.97
C CYS A 105 15.06 2.33 -2.45
N PRO A 106 15.18 3.48 -1.78
CA PRO A 106 15.28 3.53 -0.33
C PRO A 106 13.93 3.23 0.33
N THR A 107 13.96 2.65 1.53
CA THR A 107 12.83 2.64 2.47
C THR A 107 12.73 3.97 3.20
N CYS A 108 11.61 4.21 3.91
CA CYS A 108 11.45 5.42 4.73
C CYS A 108 12.60 5.60 5.75
N HIS A 109 13.07 4.52 6.37
CA HIS A 109 14.25 4.58 7.25
C HIS A 109 15.52 4.91 6.47
N ASN A 110 15.77 4.25 5.34
CA ASN A 110 16.98 4.52 4.56
C ASN A 110 17.07 5.95 4.02
N ILE A 111 15.94 6.62 3.78
CA ILE A 111 15.90 8.02 3.40
C ILE A 111 16.53 8.88 4.50
N ILE A 112 16.14 8.66 5.76
CA ILE A 112 16.69 9.40 6.90
C ILE A 112 18.12 8.95 7.19
N ASP A 113 18.38 7.64 7.27
CA ASP A 113 19.70 7.10 7.62
C ASP A 113 20.81 7.63 6.70
N ASN A 114 20.50 7.94 5.45
CA ASN A 114 21.46 8.38 4.45
C ASN A 114 21.37 9.88 4.10
N CYS A 115 20.51 10.64 4.77
CA CYS A 115 20.38 12.07 4.50
C CYS A 115 21.54 12.89 5.10
N LYS A 116 21.65 14.14 4.64
CA LYS A 116 22.70 15.08 5.09
C LYS A 116 22.61 15.47 6.58
N LEU A 117 21.46 15.24 7.21
CA LEU A 117 21.20 15.60 8.60
C LEU A 117 21.75 14.55 9.57
N VAL A 118 22.11 13.36 9.09
CA VAL A 118 22.67 12.27 9.89
C VAL A 118 24.20 12.27 9.74
N THR A 119 24.89 12.30 10.86
CA THR A 119 26.36 12.27 10.91
C THR A 119 26.89 10.93 10.38
N GLU A 120 28.12 10.94 9.86
CA GLU A 120 28.75 9.71 9.37
C GLU A 120 28.91 8.66 10.50
N GLU A 121 29.22 9.10 11.72
CA GLU A 121 29.30 8.21 12.89
C GLU A 121 27.94 7.52 13.15
N CYS A 122 26.84 8.27 13.13
CA CYS A 122 25.50 7.71 13.31
C CYS A 122 25.16 6.75 12.18
N ARG A 123 25.45 7.10 10.93
CA ARG A 123 25.23 6.24 9.75
C ARG A 123 25.95 4.90 9.89
N GLN A 124 27.19 4.91 10.37
CA GLN A 124 27.97 3.68 10.63
C GLN A 124 27.34 2.82 11.73
N LYS A 125 26.87 3.45 12.82
CA LYS A 125 26.16 2.73 13.89
C LYS A 125 24.84 2.10 13.37
N LEU A 126 24.06 2.82 12.59
CA LEU A 126 22.83 2.30 11.95
C LEU A 126 23.13 1.14 11.00
N LEU A 127 24.21 1.24 10.22
CA LEU A 127 24.66 0.14 9.37
C LEU A 127 25.09 -1.10 10.17
N GLN A 128 25.78 -0.92 11.29
CA GLN A 128 26.14 -2.03 12.20
C GLN A 128 24.88 -2.71 12.77
N LEU A 129 23.88 -1.93 13.21
CA LEU A 129 22.60 -2.48 13.66
C LEU A 129 21.91 -3.28 12.53
N LYS A 130 21.84 -2.74 11.34
CA LYS A 130 21.28 -3.44 10.18
C LYS A 130 22.03 -4.76 9.91
N ASN A 131 23.35 -4.74 9.89
CA ASN A 131 24.15 -5.94 9.64
C ASN A 131 23.98 -7.01 10.74
N LYS A 132 23.70 -6.60 11.99
CA LYS A 132 23.41 -7.50 13.10
C LYS A 132 22.00 -8.11 13.00
N TYR A 133 20.97 -7.30 12.76
CA TYR A 133 19.58 -7.73 12.94
C TYR A 133 18.89 -8.18 11.65
N TYR A 134 19.28 -7.66 10.48
CA TYR A 134 18.65 -8.06 9.22
C TYR A 134 18.81 -9.55 8.90
N PRO A 135 19.95 -10.22 9.15
CA PRO A 135 20.03 -11.67 9.00
C PRO A 135 19.05 -12.43 9.89
N ILE A 136 18.78 -11.94 11.11
CA ILE A 136 17.79 -12.55 12.03
C ILE A 136 16.37 -12.35 11.48
N GLU A 137 16.05 -11.16 10.98
CA GLU A 137 14.74 -10.87 10.39
C GLU A 137 14.39 -11.86 9.27
N ILE A 138 15.33 -12.10 8.37
CA ILE A 138 15.10 -12.94 7.18
C ILE A 138 15.37 -14.42 7.38
N ASP A 139 15.81 -14.87 8.57
CA ASP A 139 16.15 -16.26 8.84
C ASP A 139 14.88 -17.14 8.79
N PRO A 140 14.77 -18.10 7.86
CA PRO A 140 13.60 -18.97 7.77
C PRO A 140 13.53 -20.05 8.87
N GLN A 141 14.60 -20.23 9.65
CA GLN A 141 14.66 -21.23 10.72
C GLN A 141 14.11 -20.71 12.04
N LEU A 142 14.10 -19.39 12.23
CA LEU A 142 13.59 -18.75 13.44
C LEU A 142 12.09 -18.47 13.32
N THR A 143 11.36 -18.73 14.40
CA THR A 143 9.95 -18.37 14.52
C THR A 143 9.77 -16.85 14.69
N MET A 144 8.55 -16.37 14.51
CA MET A 144 8.23 -14.94 14.74
C MET A 144 8.46 -14.56 16.22
N GLU A 145 8.13 -15.44 17.14
CA GLU A 145 8.31 -15.25 18.58
C GLU A 145 9.79 -15.10 18.94
N GLU A 146 10.66 -15.92 18.34
CA GLU A 146 12.11 -15.83 18.54
C GLU A 146 12.70 -14.56 17.95
N LYS A 147 12.19 -14.09 16.82
CA LYS A 147 12.65 -12.85 16.14
C LYS A 147 12.16 -11.58 16.83
N TYR A 148 10.99 -11.63 17.47
CA TYR A 148 10.31 -10.45 18.04
C TYR A 148 11.22 -9.58 18.93
N PRO A 149 11.91 -10.10 19.95
CA PRO A 149 12.75 -9.27 20.81
C PRO A 149 13.90 -8.59 20.07
N PHE A 150 14.45 -9.23 19.04
CA PHE A 150 15.51 -8.64 18.22
C PHE A 150 15.00 -7.48 17.36
N MET A 151 13.77 -7.56 16.87
CA MET A 151 13.17 -6.45 16.09
C MET A 151 12.88 -5.27 17.00
N VAL A 152 12.33 -5.50 18.19
CA VAL A 152 12.12 -4.42 19.18
C VAL A 152 13.45 -3.74 19.53
N GLU A 153 14.50 -4.53 19.81
CA GLU A 153 15.83 -4.01 20.12
C GLU A 153 16.42 -3.19 18.97
N TRP A 154 16.30 -3.69 17.72
CA TRP A 154 16.81 -3.02 16.54
C TRP A 154 16.16 -1.66 16.33
N TYR A 155 14.83 -1.64 16.28
CA TYR A 155 14.07 -0.41 16.08
C TYR A 155 14.33 0.60 17.21
N PHE A 156 14.32 0.14 18.48
CA PHE A 156 14.58 1.00 19.62
C PHE A 156 15.97 1.67 19.53
N LYS A 157 17.00 0.90 19.24
CA LYS A 157 18.38 1.42 19.10
C LYS A 157 18.50 2.38 17.91
N SER A 158 17.87 2.04 16.78
CA SER A 158 17.89 2.91 15.60
C SER A 158 17.17 4.23 15.87
N HIS A 159 16.00 4.19 16.49
CA HIS A 159 15.25 5.39 16.86
C HIS A 159 16.00 6.25 17.86
N THR A 160 16.68 5.66 18.85
CA THR A 160 17.52 6.38 19.81
C THR A 160 18.65 7.14 19.09
N LEU A 161 19.34 6.48 18.15
CA LEU A 161 20.39 7.12 17.36
C LEU A 161 19.86 8.30 16.53
N LEU A 162 18.65 8.19 15.97
CA LEU A 162 18.04 9.29 15.21
C LEU A 162 17.67 10.48 16.12
N VAL A 163 17.18 10.21 17.32
CA VAL A 163 16.89 11.26 18.33
C VAL A 163 18.17 12.03 18.70
N GLU A 164 19.30 11.33 18.87
CA GLU A 164 20.60 11.96 19.15
C GLU A 164 21.04 12.92 18.02
N GLN A 165 20.58 12.72 16.77
CA GLN A 165 20.90 13.61 15.65
C GLN A 165 20.12 14.93 15.69
N ARG A 166 19.13 15.08 16.56
CA ARG A 166 18.31 16.30 16.70
C ARG A 166 17.71 16.76 15.36
N LEU A 167 17.14 15.82 14.59
CA LEU A 167 16.55 16.11 13.30
C LEU A 167 15.46 17.19 13.41
N GLU A 168 15.48 18.14 12.48
CA GLU A 168 14.51 19.23 12.43
C GLU A 168 13.35 18.88 11.50
N LYS A 169 12.12 19.08 11.97
CA LYS A 169 10.89 18.74 11.24
C LYS A 169 10.77 19.44 9.91
N ASP A 170 11.16 20.71 9.84
CA ASP A 170 11.09 21.55 8.64
C ASP A 170 12.02 21.08 7.52
N LYS A 171 13.06 20.31 7.86
CA LYS A 171 14.00 19.75 6.90
C LYS A 171 13.51 18.45 6.23
N LEU A 172 12.49 17.78 6.78
CA LEU A 172 12.01 16.50 6.26
C LEU A 172 11.55 16.62 4.80
N SER A 173 10.89 17.71 4.44
CA SER A 173 10.43 17.92 3.05
C SER A 173 11.60 17.99 2.05
N GLU A 174 12.70 18.64 2.42
CA GLU A 174 13.91 18.69 1.61
C GLU A 174 14.56 17.31 1.49
N VAL A 175 14.71 16.61 2.62
CA VAL A 175 15.27 15.23 2.68
C VAL A 175 14.51 14.28 1.76
N VAL A 176 13.17 14.32 1.80
CA VAL A 176 12.34 13.47 0.94
C VAL A 176 12.52 13.86 -0.54
N ARG A 177 12.50 15.13 -0.86
CA ARG A 177 12.67 15.64 -2.24
C ARG A 177 14.02 15.27 -2.85
N GLU A 178 15.08 15.25 -2.04
CA GLU A 178 16.43 14.85 -2.49
C GLU A 178 16.61 13.32 -2.55
N SER A 179 15.66 12.54 -2.06
CA SER A 179 15.75 11.09 -2.03
C SER A 179 15.40 10.46 -3.38
N ASP A 180 15.86 9.22 -3.58
CA ASP A 180 15.50 8.38 -4.73
C ASP A 180 14.17 7.62 -4.47
N ALA A 181 13.29 8.12 -3.61
CA ALA A 181 11.99 7.50 -3.36
C ALA A 181 11.12 7.58 -4.61
N ALA A 182 10.50 6.48 -4.98
CA ALA A 182 9.63 6.43 -6.14
C ALA A 182 8.39 5.58 -5.84
N LEU A 183 7.22 6.10 -6.17
CA LEU A 183 5.98 5.34 -6.11
C LEU A 183 5.79 4.46 -7.35
N ARG A 184 5.00 3.40 -7.21
CA ARG A 184 4.71 2.49 -8.33
C ARG A 184 3.95 3.21 -9.44
N ASP A 185 4.13 2.74 -10.68
CA ASP A 185 3.41 3.28 -11.83
C ASP A 185 1.90 3.15 -11.64
N GLY A 186 1.17 4.21 -11.98
CA GLY A 186 -0.27 4.27 -11.81
C GLY A 186 -0.76 4.67 -10.41
N PHE A 187 0.15 5.06 -9.51
CA PHE A 187 -0.22 5.48 -8.15
C PHE A 187 -1.21 6.67 -8.15
N GLU A 188 -1.02 7.66 -9.02
CA GLU A 188 -1.92 8.81 -9.14
C GLU A 188 -3.35 8.36 -9.42
N GLN A 189 -3.52 7.56 -10.47
CA GLN A 189 -4.84 7.04 -10.85
C GLN A 189 -5.45 6.16 -9.75
N PHE A 190 -4.63 5.40 -9.04
CA PHE A 190 -5.08 4.56 -7.94
C PHE A 190 -5.64 5.40 -6.79
N PHE A 191 -4.87 6.35 -6.28
CA PHE A 191 -5.31 7.18 -5.16
C PHE A 191 -6.47 8.10 -5.53
N ASP A 192 -6.43 8.74 -6.70
CA ASP A 192 -7.48 9.64 -7.18
C ASP A 192 -8.81 8.92 -7.33
N ARG A 193 -8.82 7.71 -7.88
CA ARG A 193 -10.06 6.92 -8.02
C ARG A 193 -10.63 6.50 -6.69
N LEU A 194 -9.78 6.04 -5.76
CA LEU A 194 -10.23 5.69 -4.42
C LEU A 194 -10.79 6.91 -3.70
N HIS A 195 -10.18 8.08 -3.87
CA HIS A 195 -10.70 9.34 -3.33
C HIS A 195 -12.05 9.72 -3.95
N GLN A 196 -12.18 9.70 -5.28
CA GLN A 196 -13.43 10.01 -5.99
C GLN A 196 -14.61 9.16 -5.54
N HIS A 197 -14.35 7.91 -5.16
CA HIS A 197 -15.36 6.97 -4.67
C HIS A 197 -15.46 6.89 -3.16
N ASN A 198 -14.76 7.75 -2.42
CA ASN A 198 -14.71 7.76 -0.95
C ASN A 198 -14.30 6.40 -0.35
N VAL A 199 -13.45 5.64 -1.07
CA VAL A 199 -12.94 4.37 -0.57
C VAL A 199 -11.84 4.64 0.45
N PRO A 200 -11.97 4.18 1.71
CA PRO A 200 -10.92 4.35 2.71
C PRO A 200 -9.63 3.64 2.31
N VAL A 201 -8.50 4.34 2.40
CA VAL A 201 -7.17 3.80 2.22
C VAL A 201 -6.41 3.86 3.52
N PHE A 202 -6.02 2.70 4.02
CA PHE A 202 -5.27 2.54 5.24
C PHE A 202 -3.87 2.05 4.91
N ILE A 203 -2.86 2.91 5.13
CA ILE A 203 -1.45 2.55 4.96
C ILE A 203 -0.89 2.15 6.31
N PHE A 204 -0.55 0.89 6.47
CA PHE A 204 -0.01 0.33 7.70
C PHE A 204 1.45 -0.05 7.50
N SER A 205 2.37 0.79 7.99
CA SER A 205 3.80 0.68 7.73
C SER A 205 4.61 0.57 9.04
N ALA A 206 5.67 -0.22 9.00
CA ALA A 206 6.70 -0.25 10.03
C ALA A 206 7.79 0.82 9.78
N GLY A 207 7.66 1.61 8.73
CA GLY A 207 8.56 2.71 8.39
C GLY A 207 8.39 3.94 9.26
N LEU A 208 8.97 5.07 8.82
CA LEU A 208 8.82 6.38 9.45
C LEU A 208 7.62 7.11 8.86
N GLY A 209 6.58 7.34 9.68
CA GLY A 209 5.31 7.89 9.26
C GLY A 209 5.41 9.27 8.64
N ASP A 210 6.21 10.16 9.22
CA ASP A 210 6.41 11.53 8.72
C ASP A 210 7.06 11.55 7.33
N VAL A 211 8.01 10.63 7.08
CA VAL A 211 8.67 10.47 5.78
C VAL A 211 7.68 9.92 4.75
N LEU A 212 6.92 8.89 5.13
CA LEU A 212 5.90 8.29 4.28
C LEU A 212 4.84 9.31 3.86
N GLU A 213 4.29 10.06 4.82
CA GLU A 213 3.29 11.10 4.53
C GLU A 213 3.86 12.19 3.62
N GLU A 214 5.12 12.56 3.82
CA GLU A 214 5.76 13.56 2.97
C GLU A 214 5.96 13.06 1.54
N ILE A 215 6.32 11.78 1.34
CA ILE A 215 6.42 11.17 0.00
C ILE A 215 5.09 11.26 -0.74
N ILE A 216 3.98 10.83 -0.11
CA ILE A 216 2.67 10.85 -0.76
C ILE A 216 2.11 12.26 -0.91
N ARG A 217 2.51 13.20 -0.04
CA ARG A 217 2.16 14.62 -0.14
C ARG A 217 2.86 15.28 -1.33
N GLN A 218 4.17 15.07 -1.49
CA GLN A 218 4.93 15.60 -2.64
C GLN A 218 4.46 14.97 -3.96
N ALA A 219 3.99 13.74 -3.92
CA ALA A 219 3.37 13.07 -5.07
C ALA A 219 1.94 13.56 -5.38
N GLY A 220 1.37 14.45 -4.55
CA GLY A 220 0.04 15.03 -4.76
C GLY A 220 -1.13 14.10 -4.48
N VAL A 221 -0.90 12.95 -3.80
CA VAL A 221 -1.91 11.90 -3.59
C VAL A 221 -2.29 11.67 -2.13
N TYR A 222 -1.90 12.58 -1.24
CA TYR A 222 -2.31 12.51 0.16
C TYR A 222 -3.73 13.07 0.34
N HIS A 223 -4.71 12.30 -0.12
CA HIS A 223 -6.13 12.67 -0.07
C HIS A 223 -6.74 12.44 1.31
N PRO A 224 -7.89 13.09 1.64
CA PRO A 224 -8.56 12.97 2.95
C PRO A 224 -9.00 11.54 3.33
N ASN A 225 -9.20 10.66 2.36
CA ASN A 225 -9.56 9.25 2.56
C ASN A 225 -8.36 8.36 2.89
N VAL A 226 -7.13 8.91 2.88
CA VAL A 226 -5.90 8.19 3.22
C VAL A 226 -5.59 8.38 4.70
N LYS A 227 -5.35 7.28 5.40
CA LYS A 227 -4.88 7.25 6.79
C LYS A 227 -3.61 6.43 6.89
N VAL A 228 -2.65 6.96 7.64
CA VAL A 228 -1.36 6.31 7.87
C VAL A 228 -1.25 5.91 9.34
N VAL A 229 -0.88 4.65 9.56
CA VAL A 229 -0.43 4.17 10.87
C VAL A 229 0.99 3.65 10.71
N SER A 230 1.91 4.26 11.44
CA SER A 230 3.34 4.03 11.30
C SER A 230 4.08 4.55 12.52
N ASN A 231 5.40 4.45 12.55
CA ASN A 231 6.22 5.06 13.59
C ASN A 231 6.35 6.56 13.31
N PHE A 232 5.55 7.39 13.99
CA PHE A 232 5.63 8.83 13.86
C PHE A 232 6.65 9.44 14.80
N MET A 233 7.39 10.41 14.30
CA MET A 233 8.33 11.21 15.05
C MET A 233 7.61 12.13 16.03
N ASP A 234 8.17 12.31 17.22
CA ASP A 234 7.72 13.27 18.23
C ASP A 234 8.72 14.42 18.31
N PHE A 235 8.27 15.60 17.94
CA PHE A 235 9.08 16.82 17.93
C PHE A 235 8.76 17.69 19.13
N ASP A 236 9.76 18.40 19.64
CA ASP A 236 9.59 19.41 20.66
C ASP A 236 8.95 20.71 20.08
N GLU A 237 8.79 21.72 20.90
CA GLU A 237 8.23 23.02 20.53
C GLU A 237 9.07 23.80 19.49
N ASN A 238 10.36 23.48 19.39
CA ASN A 238 11.29 24.04 18.41
C ASN A 238 11.33 23.23 17.11
N GLY A 239 10.53 22.14 17.01
CA GLY A 239 10.54 21.25 15.86
C GLY A 239 11.71 20.28 15.83
N VAL A 240 12.41 20.06 16.93
CA VAL A 240 13.54 19.14 17.04
C VAL A 240 13.06 17.77 17.51
N LEU A 241 13.52 16.69 16.86
CA LEU A 241 13.17 15.32 17.19
C LEU A 241 13.60 14.99 18.63
N LYS A 242 12.62 14.61 19.48
CA LYS A 242 12.83 14.22 20.87
C LYS A 242 12.46 12.77 21.17
N GLY A 243 11.75 12.11 20.26
CA GLY A 243 11.28 10.72 20.43
C GLY A 243 10.39 10.26 19.30
N PHE A 244 9.66 9.19 19.56
CA PHE A 244 8.65 8.63 18.65
C PHE A 244 7.32 8.46 19.39
N LYS A 245 6.22 8.61 18.67
CA LYS A 245 4.86 8.59 19.22
C LYS A 245 4.31 7.17 19.28
N GLY A 246 3.57 6.88 20.37
CA GLY A 246 2.82 5.63 20.49
C GLY A 246 3.68 4.40 20.70
N GLU A 247 3.09 3.25 20.42
CA GLU A 247 3.76 1.96 20.50
C GLU A 247 4.59 1.71 19.23
N LEU A 248 5.74 1.08 19.41
CA LEU A 248 6.61 0.72 18.30
C LEU A 248 5.93 -0.26 17.35
N ILE A 249 5.94 0.06 16.06
CA ILE A 249 5.46 -0.80 14.97
C ILE A 249 6.65 -1.40 14.25
N HIS A 250 6.70 -2.74 14.17
CA HIS A 250 7.72 -3.48 13.43
C HIS A 250 7.07 -4.63 12.63
N VAL A 251 7.85 -5.32 11.81
CA VAL A 251 7.33 -6.32 10.86
C VAL A 251 6.50 -7.43 11.49
N TYR A 252 6.75 -7.79 12.76
CA TYR A 252 6.07 -8.91 13.44
C TYR A 252 4.93 -8.49 14.36
N ASN A 253 4.67 -7.18 14.55
CA ASN A 253 3.50 -6.72 15.30
C ASN A 253 2.48 -5.96 14.44
N LYS A 254 2.65 -5.95 13.12
CA LYS A 254 1.68 -5.42 12.14
C LYS A 254 0.47 -6.36 12.05
N HIS A 255 -0.33 -6.45 13.11
CA HIS A 255 -1.54 -7.26 13.18
C HIS A 255 -2.67 -6.47 13.83
N ASP A 256 -3.87 -7.04 13.88
CA ASP A 256 -5.09 -6.42 14.40
C ASP A 256 -4.91 -5.78 15.79
N GLY A 257 -4.03 -6.32 16.64
CA GLY A 257 -3.77 -5.81 17.99
C GLY A 257 -3.20 -4.39 18.00
N ALA A 258 -2.25 -4.09 17.11
CA ALA A 258 -1.66 -2.75 16.97
C ALA A 258 -2.69 -1.71 16.45
N LEU A 259 -3.73 -2.16 15.76
CA LEU A 259 -4.80 -1.32 15.21
C LEU A 259 -5.96 -1.09 16.17
N ARG A 260 -6.25 -2.04 17.07
CA ARG A 260 -7.46 -2.05 17.91
C ARG A 260 -7.61 -0.81 18.79
N ASN A 261 -6.51 -0.19 19.16
CA ASN A 261 -6.48 1.01 20.03
C ASN A 261 -6.49 2.33 19.26
N THR A 262 -6.52 2.32 17.92
CA THR A 262 -6.57 3.54 17.13
C THR A 262 -8.02 4.02 16.97
N GLU A 263 -8.24 5.35 17.02
CA GLU A 263 -9.56 5.96 16.70
C GLU A 263 -10.04 5.56 15.30
N TYR A 264 -9.11 5.37 14.38
CA TYR A 264 -9.42 4.91 13.04
C TYR A 264 -10.01 3.50 13.01
N PHE A 265 -9.53 2.58 13.84
CA PHE A 265 -10.10 1.22 13.93
C PHE A 265 -11.50 1.22 14.52
N LYS A 266 -11.80 2.15 15.43
CA LYS A 266 -13.15 2.36 15.93
C LYS A 266 -14.08 2.85 14.81
N GLN A 267 -13.63 3.79 13.98
CA GLN A 267 -14.36 4.28 12.81
C GLN A 267 -14.55 3.18 11.75
N LEU A 268 -13.54 2.33 11.51
CA LEU A 268 -13.65 1.22 10.57
C LEU A 268 -14.74 0.22 10.92
N LYS A 269 -15.01 0.00 12.20
CA LYS A 269 -16.14 -0.85 12.63
C LYS A 269 -17.49 -0.32 12.20
N GLU A 270 -17.61 0.99 12.00
CA GLU A 270 -18.84 1.63 11.51
C GLU A 270 -19.00 1.50 10.00
N TYR A 271 -17.89 1.46 9.24
CA TYR A 271 -17.90 1.40 7.77
C TYR A 271 -17.74 -0.01 7.18
N CYS A 272 -17.17 -0.94 7.94
CA CYS A 272 -16.93 -2.29 7.45
C CYS A 272 -17.70 -3.30 8.32
N ASN A 273 -18.36 -4.27 7.69
CA ASN A 273 -18.78 -5.51 8.34
C ASN A 273 -17.55 -6.33 8.75
N ILE A 274 -16.71 -5.77 9.63
CA ILE A 274 -15.67 -6.54 10.30
C ILE A 274 -16.37 -7.29 11.41
N SER A 275 -16.33 -8.63 11.36
CA SER A 275 -16.81 -9.49 12.43
C SER A 275 -16.21 -9.05 13.77
N PRO A 276 -16.93 -9.15 14.90
CA PRO A 276 -16.44 -8.77 16.24
C PRO A 276 -15.10 -9.40 16.64
N ASP A 277 -14.73 -10.48 15.96
CA ASP A 277 -13.45 -11.18 16.13
C ASP A 277 -12.32 -10.67 15.22
N GLY A 278 -12.53 -9.54 14.51
CA GLY A 278 -11.50 -8.87 13.70
C GLY A 278 -11.21 -9.54 12.35
N ARG A 279 -12.05 -10.46 11.90
CA ARG A 279 -11.89 -11.13 10.61
C ARG A 279 -12.68 -10.42 9.53
N LEU A 280 -12.10 -10.22 8.37
CA LEU A 280 -12.82 -9.72 7.19
C LEU A 280 -14.03 -10.63 6.90
N ALA A 281 -15.23 -10.04 6.85
CA ALA A 281 -16.46 -10.75 6.53
C ALA A 281 -16.37 -11.31 5.10
N GLY A 282 -16.00 -12.58 4.99
CA GLY A 282 -15.86 -13.26 3.71
C GLY A 282 -15.36 -14.71 3.81
N ARG A 283 -15.03 -15.22 5.00
CA ARG A 283 -14.79 -16.65 5.16
C ARG A 283 -16.11 -17.38 5.48
N PRO A 284 -16.50 -18.39 4.69
CA PRO A 284 -17.56 -19.31 5.09
C PRO A 284 -17.12 -20.01 6.38
N GLN A 285 -17.98 -20.04 7.39
CA GLN A 285 -17.82 -20.93 8.54
C GLN A 285 -17.95 -22.37 8.04
N HIS A 286 -16.84 -23.05 7.85
CA HIS A 286 -16.83 -24.52 7.84
C HIS A 286 -16.42 -25.01 9.21
N GLY A 287 -17.30 -25.86 9.74
CA GLY A 287 -17.28 -26.44 11.07
C GLY A 287 -15.92 -27.00 11.48
N GLY A 288 -15.73 -26.94 12.78
CA GLY A 288 -14.50 -27.25 13.48
C GLY A 288 -13.77 -28.50 13.03
N ARG A 289 -12.56 -28.30 12.64
CA ARG A 289 -11.44 -29.22 12.87
C ARG A 289 -10.23 -28.36 13.25
N ARG A 290 -9.60 -28.75 14.37
CA ARG A 290 -8.35 -28.18 14.87
C ARG A 290 -7.38 -27.98 13.71
N ALA A 291 -6.96 -26.73 13.51
CA ALA A 291 -5.86 -26.40 12.64
C ALA A 291 -4.57 -26.94 13.26
N GLN A 292 -4.04 -27.99 12.65
CA GLN A 292 -2.64 -28.33 12.77
C GLN A 292 -1.83 -27.38 11.89
N ARG A 293 -0.84 -26.73 12.53
CA ARG A 293 0.37 -26.11 11.97
C ARG A 293 0.22 -25.18 10.75
N GLY A 294 0.34 -23.89 11.03
CA GLY A 294 1.29 -23.01 10.41
C GLY A 294 1.22 -22.82 8.90
N GLU A 295 0.27 -22.03 8.41
CA GLU A 295 0.52 -21.30 7.16
C GLU A 295 1.10 -19.93 7.54
N HIS A 296 2.41 -19.79 7.33
CA HIS A 296 3.19 -18.59 7.57
C HIS A 296 2.80 -17.50 6.56
N PRO A 297 2.70 -16.20 6.96
CA PRO A 297 2.48 -15.09 6.02
C PRO A 297 3.53 -14.98 4.90
N GLN A 298 4.66 -15.67 5.03
CA GLN A 298 5.72 -15.72 4.01
C GLN A 298 5.34 -16.52 2.76
N ASP A 299 4.28 -17.35 2.80
CA ASP A 299 3.81 -18.07 1.61
C ASP A 299 3.21 -17.18 0.53
N TRP A 300 3.05 -15.89 0.82
CA TRP A 300 2.54 -14.86 -0.10
C TRP A 300 3.66 -14.03 -0.79
N LEU A 301 4.91 -14.20 -0.36
CA LEU A 301 6.06 -13.58 -1.03
C LEU A 301 6.68 -14.61 -1.97
N PRO A 302 6.98 -14.26 -3.24
CA PRO A 302 7.73 -15.15 -4.11
C PRO A 302 9.05 -15.47 -3.45
N GLN A 303 9.31 -16.76 -3.19
CA GLN A 303 10.60 -17.22 -2.69
C GLN A 303 11.70 -16.69 -3.60
N ARG A 304 12.69 -16.04 -3.01
CA ARG A 304 13.91 -15.63 -3.69
C ARG A 304 14.68 -16.88 -4.09
N GLN A 305 14.47 -17.38 -5.30
CA GLN A 305 15.50 -18.14 -5.98
C GLN A 305 16.49 -17.12 -6.54
N GLY A 306 17.76 -17.26 -6.16
CA GLY A 306 18.85 -16.47 -6.70
C GLY A 306 18.97 -16.68 -8.22
N GLY A 307 18.77 -15.63 -8.98
CA GLY A 307 18.83 -15.61 -10.42
C GLY A 307 17.96 -14.49 -10.94
N GLY A 308 18.57 -13.42 -11.44
CA GLY A 308 17.93 -12.18 -11.84
C GLY A 308 16.73 -12.38 -12.75
N ALA A 309 15.58 -12.01 -12.26
CA ALA A 309 14.44 -11.69 -13.08
C ALA A 309 13.70 -10.55 -12.39
N THR A 310 13.77 -9.37 -12.96
CA THR A 310 12.98 -8.21 -12.67
C THR A 310 11.50 -8.50 -12.97
N GLY A 311 10.80 -9.11 -12.03
CA GLY A 311 9.36 -9.29 -12.11
C GLY A 311 8.67 -8.00 -11.65
N GLN A 312 8.26 -7.16 -12.57
CA GLN A 312 7.34 -6.06 -12.30
C GLN A 312 5.99 -6.66 -11.90
N ILE A 313 5.62 -6.56 -10.62
CA ILE A 313 4.22 -6.70 -10.21
C ILE A 313 3.59 -5.31 -10.41
N SER A 314 3.38 -4.91 -11.65
CA SER A 314 2.53 -3.78 -11.99
C SER A 314 1.23 -4.33 -12.54
N GLY A 315 0.17 -4.26 -11.77
CA GLY A 315 -1.15 -4.48 -12.34
C GLY A 315 -2.18 -5.26 -11.53
N LEU A 316 -2.06 -5.32 -10.23
CA LEU A 316 -3.18 -5.76 -9.40
C LEU A 316 -3.61 -4.63 -8.47
N LEU A 317 -4.23 -3.63 -9.09
CA LEU A 317 -5.33 -2.80 -8.53
C LEU A 317 -5.90 -1.91 -9.64
#